data_f94939c8de650385b53677e043c7bdfd
#
_entry.id   f94939c8de650385b53677e043c7bdfd
#
_cell.length_a   1.000
_cell.length_b   1.000
_cell.length_c   1.000
_cell.angle_alpha   90.00
_cell.angle_beta   90.00
_cell.angle_gamma   90.00
#
_symmetry.space_group_name_H-M   'P 1'
#
loop_
_entity.id
_entity.type
_entity.pdbx_description
1 polymer ?
#
loop_
_entity_poly.entity_id
_entity_poly.type
_entity_poly.pdbx_seq_one_letter_code
_entity_poly.pdbx_strand_id
1 'polypeptide(L)'
;MRRNRILTHSLAALTLAVSTALPGVATAAELPALPQTGIPAPQPPVLPDVKKEIDRIEQDAYNALPKELQHNPVFAGSSRFQTNESKDKKNPAKKDDNLGAKQDTNQTQSVADASCTNCVAITYDDGPGELTGQLLDTLKAKDAHASFMVLAPNAYAHPELLRRMKAEGHTVGNHTASHRELDKLSPGQVDGEIKAGAAAIKAATGDSPRWLRPPYGATNNTVNNAAKANGQAQALWSVDTLDWKDRNTDHVCSAAVDGAHPGAIILMHDIHPTTVAATNCVIDGLRAKGFEPVSLDRLIPNSEPGKQYLNR
;
A
#
# COMPACT_ATOMS: atom_id res chain seq x y z
N MET A 1 57.16 -21.38 -19.56
CA MET A 1 56.95 -22.49 -20.55
C MET A 1 55.82 -23.36 -20.03
N ARG A 2 54.68 -23.31 -20.70
CA ARG A 2 53.72 -24.36 -21.09
C ARG A 2 52.38 -23.69 -21.45
N ARG A 3 52.14 -23.66 -22.73
CA ARG A 3 50.85 -23.30 -23.35
C ARG A 3 49.85 -24.41 -23.10
N ASN A 4 48.60 -24.11 -22.82
CA ASN A 4 47.50 -25.03 -23.02
C ASN A 4 46.37 -24.37 -23.77
N ARG A 5 45.93 -25.12 -24.77
CA ARG A 5 45.10 -24.78 -25.94
C ARG A 5 43.61 -24.66 -25.55
N ILE A 6 42.98 -23.73 -26.23
CA ILE A 6 41.54 -23.58 -26.35
C ILE A 6 41.03 -24.73 -27.26
N LEU A 7 40.01 -25.45 -26.78
CA LEU A 7 39.21 -26.36 -27.63
C LEU A 7 37.80 -25.76 -27.76
N THR A 8 37.53 -25.25 -28.94
CA THR A 8 36.21 -24.92 -29.42
C THR A 8 35.50 -26.18 -29.93
N HIS A 9 34.32 -26.49 -29.37
CA HIS A 9 33.43 -27.51 -29.95
C HIS A 9 32.18 -26.85 -30.52
N SER A 10 32.16 -26.85 -31.88
CA SER A 10 30.95 -26.60 -32.65
C SER A 10 30.02 -27.81 -32.57
N LEU A 11 28.74 -27.59 -32.21
CA LEU A 11 27.70 -28.60 -32.38
C LEU A 11 26.84 -28.21 -33.58
N ALA A 12 26.92 -29.04 -34.59
CA ALA A 12 26.10 -28.95 -35.81
C ALA A 12 24.68 -29.45 -35.52
N ALA A 13 23.72 -28.71 -36.04
CA ALA A 13 22.30 -29.10 -36.03
C ALA A 13 22.08 -30.20 -37.08
N LEU A 14 21.47 -31.32 -36.65
CA LEU A 14 21.01 -32.39 -37.53
C LEU A 14 19.47 -32.35 -37.55
N THR A 15 18.93 -31.83 -38.65
CA THR A 15 17.49 -31.93 -38.96
C THR A 15 17.23 -33.28 -39.62
N LEU A 16 16.45 -34.14 -38.98
CA LEU A 16 15.95 -35.38 -39.54
C LEU A 16 14.49 -35.18 -39.93
N ALA A 17 14.24 -35.10 -41.23
CA ALA A 17 12.90 -35.17 -41.81
C ALA A 17 12.52 -36.64 -41.95
N VAL A 18 11.50 -37.09 -41.27
CA VAL A 18 10.84 -38.39 -41.50
C VAL A 18 9.51 -38.15 -42.20
N SER A 19 9.48 -38.43 -43.48
CA SER A 19 8.28 -38.51 -44.29
C SER A 19 7.75 -39.96 -44.20
N THR A 20 6.55 -40.15 -43.61
CA THR A 20 5.78 -41.39 -43.77
C THR A 20 4.41 -41.07 -44.33
N ALA A 21 4.25 -41.45 -45.59
CA ALA A 21 2.96 -41.45 -46.28
C ALA A 21 2.07 -42.56 -45.68
N LEU A 22 0.85 -42.22 -45.31
CA LEU A 22 -0.24 -43.18 -45.07
C LEU A 22 -1.28 -43.07 -46.17
N PRO A 23 -1.73 -44.18 -46.74
CA PRO A 23 -2.83 -44.21 -47.71
C PRO A 23 -4.17 -44.42 -46.97
N GLY A 24 -5.19 -43.76 -47.38
CA GLY A 24 -6.54 -44.07 -46.96
C GLY A 24 -7.42 -42.85 -46.76
N VAL A 25 -7.86 -42.26 -47.90
CA VAL A 25 -8.93 -41.27 -47.91
C VAL A 25 -10.24 -42.00 -47.68
N ALA A 26 -10.83 -41.93 -46.49
CA ALA A 26 -12.18 -42.21 -46.22
C ALA A 26 -13.03 -40.96 -46.49
N THR A 27 -13.94 -41.03 -47.41
CA THR A 27 -14.92 -39.99 -47.75
C THR A 27 -15.75 -39.67 -46.49
N ALA A 28 -15.78 -38.40 -46.13
CA ALA A 28 -16.63 -37.89 -45.07
C ALA A 28 -18.11 -38.09 -45.47
N ALA A 29 -18.82 -38.94 -44.72
CA ALA A 29 -20.26 -39.03 -44.80
C ALA A 29 -20.85 -37.72 -44.25
N GLU A 30 -21.67 -37.04 -45.02
CA GLU A 30 -22.46 -35.88 -44.61
C GLU A 30 -23.38 -36.28 -43.43
N LEU A 31 -23.12 -35.63 -42.29
CA LEU A 31 -24.05 -35.68 -41.14
C LEU A 31 -25.30 -34.86 -41.48
N PRO A 32 -26.52 -35.36 -41.18
CA PRO A 32 -27.73 -34.59 -41.43
C PRO A 32 -27.74 -33.32 -40.56
N ALA A 33 -28.08 -32.19 -41.19
CA ALA A 33 -28.21 -30.91 -40.50
C ALA A 33 -29.26 -31.01 -39.34
N LEU A 34 -28.83 -30.66 -38.14
CA LEU A 34 -29.73 -30.54 -36.99
C LEU A 34 -30.73 -29.39 -37.23
N PRO A 35 -31.99 -29.52 -36.85
CA PRO A 35 -32.97 -28.45 -36.98
C PRO A 35 -32.52 -27.23 -36.16
N GLN A 36 -32.45 -26.06 -36.78
CA GLN A 36 -32.20 -24.80 -36.11
C GLN A 36 -33.41 -24.49 -35.19
N THR A 37 -33.30 -24.80 -33.90
CA THR A 37 -34.23 -24.30 -32.90
C THR A 37 -33.91 -22.80 -32.73
N GLY A 38 -34.85 -21.94 -33.12
CA GLY A 38 -34.73 -20.47 -33.10
C GLY A 38 -34.75 -19.87 -31.70
N ILE A 39 -33.88 -20.37 -30.82
CA ILE A 39 -33.61 -19.75 -29.52
C ILE A 39 -32.42 -18.81 -29.74
N PRO A 40 -32.61 -17.48 -29.64
CA PRO A 40 -31.50 -16.56 -29.73
C PRO A 40 -30.49 -16.86 -28.62
N ALA A 41 -29.22 -16.94 -28.96
CA ALA A 41 -28.16 -17.11 -27.97
C ALA A 41 -28.27 -16.02 -26.89
N PRO A 42 -28.13 -16.36 -25.60
CA PRO A 42 -28.17 -15.37 -24.56
C PRO A 42 -27.08 -14.32 -24.83
N GLN A 43 -27.46 -13.06 -24.87
CA GLN A 43 -26.51 -11.97 -25.01
C GLN A 43 -25.55 -11.97 -23.82
N PRO A 44 -24.23 -11.79 -24.04
CA PRO A 44 -23.30 -11.68 -22.93
C PRO A 44 -23.72 -10.51 -22.03
N PRO A 45 -23.60 -10.65 -20.70
CA PRO A 45 -23.93 -9.55 -19.79
C PRO A 45 -23.13 -8.32 -20.21
N VAL A 46 -23.82 -7.20 -20.38
CA VAL A 46 -23.17 -5.89 -20.63
C VAL A 46 -22.39 -5.58 -19.35
N LEU A 47 -21.08 -5.75 -19.40
CA LEU A 47 -20.21 -5.34 -18.29
C LEU A 47 -20.37 -3.82 -18.13
N PRO A 48 -20.55 -3.32 -16.91
CA PRO A 48 -20.58 -1.89 -16.65
C PRO A 48 -19.29 -1.27 -17.17
N ASP A 49 -19.40 -0.06 -17.70
CA ASP A 49 -18.25 0.70 -18.19
C ASP A 49 -17.34 1.00 -16.98
N VAL A 50 -16.33 0.16 -16.80
CA VAL A 50 -15.37 0.21 -15.67
C VAL A 50 -14.78 1.61 -15.54
N LYS A 51 -14.57 2.31 -16.66
CA LYS A 51 -14.06 3.67 -16.64
C LYS A 51 -15.06 4.64 -16.00
N LYS A 52 -16.34 4.54 -16.32
CA LYS A 52 -17.39 5.39 -15.70
C LYS A 52 -17.53 5.12 -14.22
N GLU A 53 -17.38 3.88 -13.81
CA GLU A 53 -17.45 3.51 -12.39
C GLU A 53 -16.24 4.04 -11.62
N ILE A 54 -15.03 3.97 -12.20
CA ILE A 54 -13.84 4.58 -11.62
C ILE A 54 -13.99 6.09 -11.52
N ASP A 55 -14.40 6.76 -12.62
CA ASP A 55 -14.61 8.21 -12.64
C ASP A 55 -15.67 8.64 -11.58
N ARG A 56 -16.71 7.81 -11.35
CA ARG A 56 -17.72 8.05 -10.30
C ARG A 56 -17.14 7.92 -8.91
N ILE A 57 -16.36 6.86 -8.65
CA ILE A 57 -15.71 6.63 -7.34
C ILE A 57 -14.72 7.77 -7.04
N GLU A 58 -13.93 8.18 -8.03
CA GLU A 58 -12.99 9.31 -7.89
C GLU A 58 -13.75 10.62 -7.60
N GLN A 59 -14.88 10.87 -8.27
CA GLN A 59 -15.69 12.06 -8.04
C GLN A 59 -16.36 12.05 -6.67
N ASP A 60 -16.87 10.89 -6.23
CA ASP A 60 -17.47 10.74 -4.91
C ASP A 60 -16.43 10.93 -3.81
N ALA A 61 -15.22 10.41 -3.99
CA ALA A 61 -14.09 10.64 -3.10
C ALA A 61 -13.68 12.11 -3.05
N TYR A 62 -13.65 12.80 -4.19
CA TYR A 62 -13.38 14.25 -4.26
C TYR A 62 -14.47 15.06 -3.54
N ASN A 63 -15.74 14.72 -3.74
CA ASN A 63 -16.88 15.41 -3.12
C ASN A 63 -16.94 15.18 -1.60
N ALA A 64 -16.40 14.06 -1.12
CA ALA A 64 -16.28 13.74 0.30
C ALA A 64 -15.13 14.50 1.01
N LEU A 65 -14.23 15.12 0.24
CA LEU A 65 -13.18 15.95 0.82
C LEU A 65 -13.74 17.17 1.52
N PRO A 66 -13.18 17.61 2.67
CA PRO A 66 -13.45 18.92 3.24
C PRO A 66 -13.28 20.01 2.19
N LYS A 67 -14.17 21.03 2.20
CA LYS A 67 -14.18 22.08 1.18
C LYS A 67 -12.86 22.82 1.03
N GLU A 68 -12.11 22.93 2.13
CA GLU A 68 -10.77 23.51 2.16
C GLU A 68 -9.75 22.72 1.34
N LEU A 69 -9.96 21.43 1.18
CA LEU A 69 -9.09 20.53 0.41
C LEU A 69 -9.52 20.41 -1.06
N GLN A 70 -10.81 20.56 -1.36
CA GLN A 70 -11.32 20.53 -2.74
C GLN A 70 -10.73 21.64 -3.62
N HIS A 71 -10.35 22.78 -3.03
CA HIS A 71 -9.72 23.92 -3.71
C HIS A 71 -8.19 23.90 -3.64
N ASN A 72 -7.60 22.84 -3.08
CA ASN A 72 -6.14 22.71 -3.04
C ASN A 72 -5.61 22.40 -4.47
N PRO A 73 -4.62 23.19 -4.97
CA PRO A 73 -4.07 22.99 -6.32
C PRO A 73 -3.48 21.58 -6.55
N VAL A 74 -3.18 20.84 -5.50
CA VAL A 74 -2.78 19.42 -5.57
C VAL A 74 -3.90 18.55 -6.16
N PHE A 75 -5.17 18.85 -5.85
CA PHE A 75 -6.34 18.13 -6.36
C PHE A 75 -6.94 18.79 -7.62
N ALA A 76 -6.78 20.10 -7.80
CA ALA A 76 -7.29 20.85 -8.95
C ALA A 76 -6.47 20.63 -10.24
N GLY A 77 -5.25 20.08 -10.14
CA GLY A 77 -4.35 19.88 -11.28
C GLY A 77 -4.64 18.63 -12.13
N SER A 78 -5.55 17.74 -11.71
CA SER A 78 -6.06 16.71 -12.59
C SER A 78 -7.20 17.28 -13.41
N SER A 79 -7.02 17.42 -14.72
CA SER A 79 -7.95 18.00 -15.70
C SER A 79 -9.31 17.30 -15.80
N ARG A 80 -9.70 16.51 -14.82
CA ARG A 80 -10.93 15.71 -14.76
C ARG A 80 -12.02 16.29 -13.85
N PHE A 81 -11.68 17.27 -12.98
CA PHE A 81 -12.62 17.86 -12.04
C PHE A 81 -12.98 19.29 -12.45
N GLN A 82 -13.86 19.44 -13.45
CA GLN A 82 -14.51 20.72 -13.71
C GLN A 82 -15.85 20.74 -12.98
N THR A 83 -15.95 21.61 -12.00
CA THR A 83 -17.16 21.84 -11.23
C THR A 83 -18.19 22.61 -12.07
N ASN A 84 -19.37 22.02 -12.24
CA ASN A 84 -20.56 22.78 -12.59
C ASN A 84 -21.05 23.49 -11.31
N GLU A 85 -20.74 24.76 -11.16
CA GLU A 85 -21.35 25.60 -10.13
C GLU A 85 -22.85 25.78 -10.43
N SER A 86 -23.70 25.18 -9.63
CA SER A 86 -25.09 25.63 -9.50
C SER A 86 -25.25 26.31 -8.13
N LYS A 87 -25.66 27.57 -8.22
CA LYS A 87 -25.94 28.47 -7.11
C LYS A 87 -27.11 27.97 -6.30
N ASP A 88 -26.92 27.77 -4.99
CA ASP A 88 -28.03 28.02 -4.06
C ASP A 88 -27.50 28.51 -2.70
N LYS A 89 -28.07 29.66 -2.32
CA LYS A 89 -27.80 30.43 -1.11
C LYS A 89 -28.78 30.05 0.00
N LYS A 90 -28.30 30.27 1.22
CA LYS A 90 -29.01 30.47 2.53
C LYS A 90 -29.05 29.24 3.44
N ASN A 91 -28.68 29.38 4.63
CA ASN A 91 -28.38 30.30 5.75
C ASN A 91 -28.69 29.54 7.08
N PRO A 92 -28.49 30.11 8.27
CA PRO A 92 -27.44 29.67 9.22
C PRO A 92 -27.95 29.12 10.57
N ALA A 93 -26.98 28.61 11.31
CA ALA A 93 -26.86 28.56 12.78
C ALA A 93 -28.00 28.00 13.63
N LYS A 94 -27.65 27.07 14.50
CA LYS A 94 -27.88 27.16 15.96
C LYS A 94 -26.86 26.36 16.73
N LYS A 95 -26.27 27.03 17.69
CA LYS A 95 -25.58 26.46 18.85
C LYS A 95 -26.59 25.70 19.70
N ASP A 96 -26.21 24.62 20.31
CA ASP A 96 -26.65 24.28 21.66
C ASP A 96 -25.60 23.46 22.39
N ASP A 97 -25.47 23.74 23.64
CA ASP A 97 -24.44 23.45 24.61
C ASP A 97 -24.55 22.05 25.22
N ASN A 98 -23.39 21.57 25.64
CA ASN A 98 -23.10 20.93 26.91
C ASN A 98 -23.78 19.60 27.27
N LEU A 99 -22.98 18.54 27.26
CA LEU A 99 -23.15 17.47 28.26
C LEU A 99 -21.77 16.87 28.57
N GLY A 100 -21.40 17.09 29.84
CA GLY A 100 -20.18 16.56 30.44
C GLY A 100 -20.16 15.04 30.45
N ALA A 101 -19.08 14.46 29.96
CA ALA A 101 -18.76 13.06 30.12
C ALA A 101 -17.62 12.91 31.11
N LYS A 102 -17.90 12.12 32.14
CA LYS A 102 -17.01 11.76 33.22
C LYS A 102 -15.74 11.09 32.69
N GLN A 103 -14.60 11.53 33.20
CA GLN A 103 -13.33 10.84 33.06
C GLN A 103 -13.41 9.50 33.80
N ASP A 104 -13.47 8.41 33.05
CA ASP A 104 -13.02 7.13 33.55
C ASP A 104 -11.51 7.02 33.26
N THR A 105 -10.75 7.25 34.32
CA THR A 105 -9.33 6.95 34.36
C THR A 105 -9.14 5.43 34.34
N ASN A 106 -9.09 4.84 33.16
CA ASN A 106 -8.59 3.50 33.05
C ASN A 106 -7.08 3.58 32.76
N GLN A 107 -6.31 3.14 33.71
CA GLN A 107 -4.86 3.05 33.69
C GLN A 107 -4.44 2.18 32.47
N THR A 108 -4.13 2.81 31.37
CA THR A 108 -3.29 2.18 30.36
C THR A 108 -1.89 2.12 30.96
N GLN A 109 -1.51 0.95 31.45
CA GLN A 109 -0.13 0.70 31.85
C GLN A 109 0.75 1.05 30.65
N SER A 110 1.47 2.15 30.80
CA SER A 110 2.60 2.48 29.94
C SER A 110 3.63 1.36 30.09
N VAL A 111 3.67 0.43 29.13
CA VAL A 111 4.83 -0.44 28.94
C VAL A 111 5.89 0.43 28.27
N ALA A 112 6.38 1.43 29.04
CA ALA A 112 7.55 2.17 28.69
C ALA A 112 8.76 1.25 28.93
N ASP A 113 9.56 1.11 27.90
CA ASP A 113 10.99 0.88 27.98
C ASP A 113 11.49 -0.49 28.49
N ALA A 114 11.18 -1.56 27.77
CA ALA A 114 12.18 -2.58 27.56
C ALA A 114 12.77 -2.29 26.16
N SER A 115 14.03 -1.86 26.12
CA SER A 115 14.79 -1.70 24.86
C SER A 115 14.69 -2.98 24.08
N CYS A 116 13.88 -3.01 23.02
CA CYS A 116 13.70 -4.18 22.19
C CYS A 116 14.95 -4.38 21.34
N THR A 117 15.91 -5.17 21.82
CA THR A 117 17.21 -5.32 21.18
C THR A 117 17.13 -6.04 19.83
N ASN A 118 16.21 -6.99 19.68
CA ASN A 118 16.02 -7.79 18.47
C ASN A 118 14.68 -7.50 17.78
N CYS A 119 14.19 -6.25 17.83
CA CYS A 119 13.01 -5.86 17.11
C CYS A 119 13.30 -5.49 15.66
N VAL A 120 12.33 -5.77 14.79
CA VAL A 120 12.27 -5.31 13.40
C VAL A 120 10.90 -4.71 13.13
N ALA A 121 10.84 -3.58 12.41
CA ALA A 121 9.56 -3.03 12.00
C ALA A 121 9.12 -3.67 10.68
N ILE A 122 7.93 -4.28 10.68
CA ILE A 122 7.26 -4.68 9.44
C ILE A 122 6.33 -3.55 9.01
N THR A 123 6.46 -3.12 7.75
CA THR A 123 5.76 -1.95 7.25
C THR A 123 5.10 -2.21 5.90
N TYR A 124 3.92 -1.64 5.68
CA TYR A 124 3.13 -1.79 4.47
C TYR A 124 2.75 -0.43 3.92
N ASP A 125 3.00 -0.22 2.62
CA ASP A 125 2.74 1.03 1.91
C ASP A 125 1.51 0.93 1.00
N ASP A 126 1.02 2.08 0.55
CA ASP A 126 -0.02 2.30 -0.45
C ASP A 126 -1.45 2.01 -0.01
N GLY A 127 -1.66 1.28 1.08
CA GLY A 127 -2.99 0.92 1.58
C GLY A 127 -3.80 2.09 2.18
N PRO A 128 -4.94 1.76 2.79
CA PRO A 128 -5.59 0.45 2.80
C PRO A 128 -6.13 0.03 1.43
N GLY A 129 -6.08 -1.27 1.15
CA GLY A 129 -6.66 -1.90 -0.03
C GLY A 129 -7.67 -3.01 0.35
N GLU A 130 -8.20 -3.70 -0.66
CA GLU A 130 -9.21 -4.76 -0.49
C GLU A 130 -8.79 -5.87 0.48
N LEU A 131 -7.48 -6.16 0.56
CA LEU A 131 -6.94 -7.24 1.38
C LEU A 131 -6.41 -6.79 2.74
N THR A 132 -6.39 -5.50 3.01
CA THR A 132 -5.88 -4.96 4.29
C THR A 132 -6.64 -5.51 5.50
N GLY A 133 -7.96 -5.73 5.37
CA GLY A 133 -8.76 -6.37 6.43
C GLY A 133 -8.27 -7.78 6.76
N GLN A 134 -7.95 -8.60 5.76
CA GLN A 134 -7.38 -9.95 5.94
C GLN A 134 -5.96 -9.90 6.53
N LEU A 135 -5.16 -8.93 6.12
CA LEU A 135 -3.84 -8.70 6.70
C LEU A 135 -3.93 -8.40 8.21
N LEU A 136 -4.86 -7.53 8.61
CA LEU A 136 -5.10 -7.22 10.02
C LEU A 136 -5.56 -8.45 10.82
N ASP A 137 -6.41 -9.31 10.24
CA ASP A 137 -6.80 -10.59 10.86
C ASP A 137 -5.57 -11.48 11.10
N THR A 138 -4.67 -11.55 10.13
CA THR A 138 -3.42 -12.32 10.22
C THR A 138 -2.50 -11.76 11.33
N LEU A 139 -2.29 -10.46 11.36
CA LEU A 139 -1.47 -9.79 12.38
C LEU A 139 -2.03 -10.04 13.78
N LYS A 140 -3.34 -9.90 13.94
CA LYS A 140 -4.04 -10.17 15.21
C LYS A 140 -3.89 -11.62 15.65
N ALA A 141 -4.10 -12.58 14.74
CA ALA A 141 -3.95 -14.01 15.04
C ALA A 141 -2.53 -14.38 15.47
N LYS A 142 -1.53 -13.61 15.00
CA LYS A 142 -0.11 -13.79 15.30
C LYS A 142 0.37 -12.94 16.48
N ASP A 143 -0.50 -12.13 17.11
CA ASP A 143 -0.09 -11.14 18.12
C ASP A 143 1.12 -10.32 17.65
N ALA A 144 1.03 -9.79 16.41
CA ALA A 144 2.09 -9.03 15.78
C ALA A 144 1.61 -7.62 15.41
N HIS A 145 2.49 -6.63 15.56
CA HIS A 145 2.18 -5.25 15.25
C HIS A 145 2.98 -4.78 14.04
N ALA A 146 2.34 -3.98 13.20
CA ALA A 146 2.90 -3.45 11.97
C ALA A 146 2.75 -1.93 11.86
N SER A 147 3.27 -1.37 10.79
CA SER A 147 3.03 0.03 10.45
C SER A 147 2.49 0.12 9.04
N PHE A 148 1.51 0.97 8.83
CA PHE A 148 0.83 1.18 7.56
C PHE A 148 1.07 2.62 7.12
N MET A 149 1.78 2.81 6.00
CA MET A 149 1.97 4.11 5.36
C MET A 149 0.86 4.30 4.33
N VAL A 150 -0.16 5.08 4.70
CA VAL A 150 -1.40 5.16 3.94
C VAL A 150 -1.44 6.38 3.02
N LEU A 151 -1.99 6.19 1.82
CA LEU A 151 -2.30 7.24 0.88
C LEU A 151 -3.61 7.94 1.25
N ALA A 152 -3.70 9.27 1.03
CA ALA A 152 -4.89 10.03 1.38
C ALA A 152 -6.19 9.49 0.74
N PRO A 153 -6.26 9.15 -0.57
CA PRO A 153 -7.46 8.59 -1.17
C PRO A 153 -7.93 7.32 -0.47
N ASN A 154 -7.00 6.42 -0.13
CA ASN A 154 -7.32 5.15 0.52
C ASN A 154 -7.72 5.34 1.99
N ALA A 155 -7.14 6.33 2.68
CA ALA A 155 -7.57 6.71 4.03
C ALA A 155 -9.01 7.23 4.05
N TYR A 156 -9.42 8.00 3.04
CA TYR A 156 -10.81 8.46 2.90
C TYR A 156 -11.77 7.35 2.48
N ALA A 157 -11.34 6.43 1.63
CA ALA A 157 -12.16 5.30 1.16
C ALA A 157 -12.42 4.27 2.28
N HIS A 158 -11.46 4.06 3.18
CA HIS A 158 -11.48 3.02 4.21
C HIS A 158 -11.17 3.53 5.62
N PRO A 159 -11.85 4.57 6.13
CA PRO A 159 -11.54 5.16 7.43
C PRO A 159 -11.73 4.17 8.59
N GLU A 160 -12.60 3.16 8.42
CA GLU A 160 -12.83 2.09 9.40
C GLU A 160 -11.58 1.20 9.55
N LEU A 161 -10.82 0.94 8.49
CA LEU A 161 -9.58 0.17 8.55
C LEU A 161 -8.48 0.93 9.31
N LEU A 162 -8.38 2.25 9.12
CA LEU A 162 -7.43 3.06 9.89
C LEU A 162 -7.78 3.06 11.39
N ARG A 163 -9.07 3.18 11.74
CA ARG A 163 -9.52 3.06 13.13
C ARG A 163 -9.20 1.68 13.71
N ARG A 164 -9.39 0.62 12.90
CA ARG A 164 -9.05 -0.74 13.29
C ARG A 164 -7.54 -0.90 13.51
N MET A 165 -6.69 -0.41 12.61
CA MET A 165 -5.23 -0.40 12.77
C MET A 165 -4.82 0.23 14.11
N LYS A 166 -5.37 1.39 14.43
CA LYS A 166 -5.10 2.08 15.70
C LYS A 166 -5.57 1.28 16.90
N ALA A 167 -6.78 0.74 16.87
CA ALA A 167 -7.37 -0.04 17.97
C ALA A 167 -6.59 -1.35 18.23
N GLU A 168 -5.98 -1.93 17.21
CA GLU A 168 -5.16 -3.15 17.28
C GLU A 168 -3.67 -2.84 17.53
N GLY A 169 -3.29 -1.58 17.82
CA GLY A 169 -1.92 -1.20 18.25
C GLY A 169 -0.91 -1.04 17.11
N HIS A 170 -1.38 -0.94 15.86
CA HIS A 170 -0.52 -0.65 14.72
C HIS A 170 -0.22 0.85 14.60
N THR A 171 0.92 1.19 13.98
CA THR A 171 1.23 2.56 13.59
C THR A 171 0.54 2.90 12.26
N VAL A 172 -0.14 4.05 12.20
CA VAL A 172 -0.65 4.62 10.95
C VAL A 172 0.19 5.83 10.59
N GLY A 173 0.94 5.73 9.50
CA GLY A 173 1.82 6.75 8.96
C GLY A 173 1.29 7.32 7.65
N ASN A 174 1.90 8.41 7.22
CA ASN A 174 1.53 9.19 6.04
C ASN A 174 2.36 8.78 4.82
N HIS A 175 1.70 8.39 3.73
CA HIS A 175 2.34 8.12 2.44
C HIS A 175 1.99 9.16 1.38
N THR A 176 1.69 10.38 1.80
CA THR A 176 1.32 11.57 1.00
C THR A 176 -0.11 11.55 0.46
N ALA A 177 -0.44 12.59 -0.30
CA ALA A 177 -1.74 12.74 -0.92
C ALA A 177 -1.88 11.92 -2.19
N SER A 178 -0.88 11.93 -3.08
CA SER A 178 -1.01 11.42 -4.44
C SER A 178 0.19 10.62 -4.95
N HIS A 179 1.03 10.11 -4.04
CA HIS A 179 2.17 9.24 -4.34
C HIS A 179 3.19 9.83 -5.32
N ARG A 180 3.47 11.14 -5.21
CA ARG A 180 4.45 11.82 -6.08
C ARG A 180 5.87 11.73 -5.52
N GLU A 181 6.87 11.73 -6.40
CA GLU A 181 8.29 11.86 -6.03
C GLU A 181 8.52 13.24 -5.40
N LEU A 182 8.62 13.31 -4.06
CA LEU A 182 8.63 14.58 -3.33
C LEU A 182 9.88 15.43 -3.61
N ASP A 183 11.02 14.80 -3.89
CA ASP A 183 12.29 15.47 -4.19
C ASP A 183 12.29 16.26 -5.51
N LYS A 184 11.31 15.98 -6.39
CA LYS A 184 11.09 16.67 -7.66
C LYS A 184 10.07 17.81 -7.59
N LEU A 185 9.49 18.05 -6.41
CA LEU A 185 8.44 19.04 -6.21
C LEU A 185 8.98 20.35 -5.65
N SER A 186 8.26 21.45 -5.90
CA SER A 186 8.51 22.71 -5.22
C SER A 186 8.18 22.61 -3.72
N PRO A 187 8.80 23.46 -2.87
CA PRO A 187 8.55 23.39 -1.41
C PRO A 187 7.08 23.46 -1.01
N GLY A 188 6.28 24.30 -1.69
CA GLY A 188 4.84 24.41 -1.43
C GLY A 188 4.06 23.16 -1.83
N GLN A 189 4.47 22.48 -2.92
CA GLN A 189 3.85 21.21 -3.34
C GLN A 189 4.21 20.08 -2.37
N VAL A 190 5.46 20.00 -1.90
CA VAL A 190 5.88 19.02 -0.87
C VAL A 190 5.04 19.18 0.40
N ASP A 191 4.91 20.41 0.89
CA ASP A 191 4.11 20.70 2.09
C ASP A 191 2.62 20.35 1.87
N GLY A 192 2.07 20.63 0.69
CA GLY A 192 0.71 20.28 0.31
C GLY A 192 0.46 18.76 0.31
N GLU A 193 1.37 17.98 -0.29
CA GLU A 193 1.29 16.51 -0.30
C GLU A 193 1.31 15.91 1.12
N ILE A 194 2.20 16.41 1.97
CA ILE A 194 2.34 15.94 3.36
C ILE A 194 1.12 16.32 4.19
N LYS A 195 0.65 17.57 4.10
CA LYS A 195 -0.51 18.05 4.86
C LYS A 195 -1.80 17.33 4.48
N ALA A 196 -2.02 17.12 3.19
CA ALA A 196 -3.24 16.46 2.73
C ALA A 196 -3.27 14.98 3.17
N GLY A 197 -2.15 14.26 3.09
CA GLY A 197 -2.06 12.90 3.64
C GLY A 197 -2.30 12.86 5.15
N ALA A 198 -1.67 13.77 5.90
CA ALA A 198 -1.87 13.86 7.35
C ALA A 198 -3.32 14.21 7.74
N ALA A 199 -3.98 15.09 6.97
CA ALA A 199 -5.37 15.47 7.19
C ALA A 199 -6.33 14.30 7.00
N ALA A 200 -6.10 13.46 5.97
CA ALA A 200 -6.89 12.26 5.71
C ALA A 200 -6.80 11.26 6.89
N ILE A 201 -5.58 11.01 7.38
CA ILE A 201 -5.36 10.14 8.53
C ILE A 201 -6.04 10.69 9.77
N LYS A 202 -5.85 11.98 10.04
CA LYS A 202 -6.47 12.63 11.20
C LYS A 202 -8.00 12.60 11.14
N ALA A 203 -8.59 12.80 9.96
CA ALA A 203 -10.04 12.70 9.78
C ALA A 203 -10.58 11.29 10.12
N ALA A 204 -9.82 10.24 9.79
CA ALA A 204 -10.20 8.86 10.05
C ALA A 204 -9.98 8.43 11.51
N THR A 205 -8.86 8.86 12.12
CA THR A 205 -8.35 8.32 13.40
C THR A 205 -8.47 9.28 14.58
N GLY A 206 -8.67 10.57 14.33
CA GLY A 206 -8.59 11.64 15.34
C GLY A 206 -7.16 12.14 15.61
N ASP A 207 -6.13 11.38 15.24
CA ASP A 207 -4.73 11.67 15.55
C ASP A 207 -3.93 12.09 14.31
N SER A 208 -2.98 13.00 14.49
CA SER A 208 -2.00 13.34 13.45
C SER A 208 -0.91 12.28 13.38
N PRO A 209 -0.49 11.83 12.17
CA PRO A 209 0.57 10.84 12.03
C PRO A 209 1.92 11.41 12.46
N ARG A 210 2.74 10.59 13.12
CA ARG A 210 4.12 10.92 13.51
C ARG A 210 5.14 10.55 12.43
N TRP A 211 4.74 9.71 11.46
CA TRP A 211 5.59 9.17 10.44
C TRP A 211 5.15 9.61 9.05
N LEU A 212 6.11 9.97 8.24
CA LEU A 212 6.01 10.15 6.80
C LEU A 212 6.89 9.09 6.13
N ARG A 213 6.40 8.42 5.11
CA ARG A 213 7.26 7.74 4.15
C ARG A 213 7.12 8.45 2.81
N PRO A 214 8.17 9.12 2.32
CA PRO A 214 8.17 9.68 0.97
C PRO A 214 8.02 8.54 -0.05
N PRO A 215 7.10 8.65 -1.02
CA PRO A 215 7.01 7.68 -2.11
C PRO A 215 8.37 7.47 -2.79
N TYR A 216 8.66 6.22 -3.15
CA TYR A 216 9.94 5.82 -3.77
C TYR A 216 11.18 6.07 -2.90
N GLY A 217 11.02 6.47 -1.63
CA GLY A 217 12.12 6.96 -0.81
C GLY A 217 12.67 8.32 -1.26
N ALA A 218 11.95 9.03 -2.16
CA ALA A 218 12.37 10.28 -2.76
C ALA A 218 12.35 11.43 -1.74
N THR A 219 13.51 11.71 -1.17
CA THR A 219 13.68 12.71 -0.10
C THR A 219 14.92 13.58 -0.32
N ASN A 220 14.86 14.80 0.19
CA ASN A 220 15.93 15.79 0.19
C ASN A 220 15.74 16.78 1.34
N ASN A 221 16.57 17.82 1.43
CA ASN A 221 16.46 18.84 2.48
C ASN A 221 15.11 19.59 2.48
N THR A 222 14.46 19.78 1.32
CA THR A 222 13.13 20.38 1.24
C THR A 222 12.09 19.47 1.89
N VAL A 223 12.16 18.18 1.61
CA VAL A 223 11.27 17.17 2.21
C VAL A 223 11.52 17.04 3.72
N ASN A 224 12.81 17.04 4.15
CA ASN A 224 13.17 17.01 5.58
C ASN A 224 12.54 18.19 6.34
N ASN A 225 12.66 19.39 5.78
CA ASN A 225 12.14 20.62 6.39
C ASN A 225 10.59 20.60 6.43
N ALA A 226 9.94 20.16 5.36
CA ALA A 226 8.49 20.05 5.31
C ALA A 226 7.97 18.97 6.28
N ALA A 227 8.60 17.79 6.36
CA ALA A 227 8.28 16.76 7.34
C ALA A 227 8.43 17.28 8.76
N LYS A 228 9.54 18.00 9.06
CA LYS A 228 9.77 18.64 10.36
C LYS A 228 8.67 19.64 10.71
N ALA A 229 8.30 20.51 9.76
CA ALA A 229 7.24 21.51 9.96
C ALA A 229 5.87 20.89 10.24
N ASN A 230 5.63 19.68 9.72
CA ASN A 230 4.41 18.92 9.92
C ASN A 230 4.51 17.91 11.10
N GLY A 231 5.57 17.98 11.91
CA GLY A 231 5.75 17.13 13.09
C GLY A 231 6.00 15.65 12.77
N GLN A 232 6.46 15.33 11.56
CA GLN A 232 6.65 13.95 11.10
C GLN A 232 8.14 13.60 10.94
N ALA A 233 8.55 12.43 11.44
CA ALA A 233 9.80 11.78 11.11
C ALA A 233 9.65 11.00 9.81
N GLN A 234 10.74 10.72 9.11
CA GLN A 234 10.68 9.95 7.87
C GLN A 234 11.10 8.50 8.10
N ALA A 235 10.21 7.57 7.79
CA ALA A 235 10.48 6.13 7.80
C ALA A 235 10.85 5.67 6.38
N LEU A 236 12.15 5.47 6.14
CA LEU A 236 12.65 4.76 4.97
C LEU A 236 12.72 3.26 5.29
N TRP A 237 13.62 2.52 4.67
CA TRP A 237 13.79 1.09 4.92
C TRP A 237 15.24 0.66 4.73
N SER A 238 15.62 -0.42 5.39
CA SER A 238 16.90 -1.11 5.20
C SER A 238 16.72 -2.48 4.55
N VAL A 239 15.46 -2.97 4.43
CA VAL A 239 15.12 -4.21 3.75
C VAL A 239 14.00 -3.95 2.78
N ASP A 240 14.27 -4.11 1.48
CA ASP A 240 13.28 -4.06 0.40
C ASP A 240 12.94 -5.48 -0.03
N THR A 241 11.69 -5.89 0.10
CA THR A 241 11.26 -7.23 -0.30
C THR A 241 11.04 -7.36 -1.80
N LEU A 242 11.05 -6.25 -2.53
CA LEU A 242 10.72 -6.18 -3.96
C LEU A 242 9.36 -6.79 -4.32
N ASP A 243 8.43 -6.84 -3.36
CA ASP A 243 7.10 -7.40 -3.52
C ASP A 243 6.27 -6.68 -4.60
N TRP A 244 6.51 -5.39 -4.76
CA TRP A 244 5.93 -4.54 -5.80
C TRP A 244 6.36 -4.95 -7.22
N LYS A 245 7.51 -5.61 -7.38
CA LYS A 245 8.09 -6.03 -8.63
C LYS A 245 7.83 -7.51 -8.93
N ASP A 246 8.21 -8.38 -8.01
CA ASP A 246 8.30 -9.81 -8.28
C ASP A 246 6.98 -10.55 -8.06
N ARG A 247 6.06 -10.01 -7.28
CA ARG A 247 4.72 -10.58 -7.01
C ARG A 247 4.76 -12.06 -6.66
N ASN A 248 5.73 -12.48 -5.86
CA ASN A 248 5.96 -13.86 -5.47
C ASN A 248 5.97 -13.99 -3.94
N THR A 249 5.04 -14.76 -3.39
CA THR A 249 4.83 -14.94 -1.94
C THR A 249 6.08 -15.50 -1.24
N ASP A 250 6.73 -16.51 -1.83
CA ASP A 250 7.89 -17.15 -1.23
C ASP A 250 9.10 -16.20 -1.26
N HIS A 251 9.26 -15.43 -2.34
CA HIS A 251 10.30 -14.41 -2.42
C HIS A 251 10.10 -13.30 -1.40
N VAL A 252 8.88 -12.78 -1.24
CA VAL A 252 8.57 -11.77 -0.21
C VAL A 252 8.95 -12.27 1.17
N CYS A 253 8.57 -13.52 1.49
CA CYS A 253 8.91 -14.13 2.77
C CYS A 253 10.42 -14.24 2.95
N SER A 254 11.13 -14.84 1.98
CA SER A 254 12.58 -15.05 2.10
C SER A 254 13.35 -13.72 2.16
N ALA A 255 12.99 -12.74 1.32
CA ALA A 255 13.64 -11.43 1.31
C ALA A 255 13.45 -10.68 2.65
N ALA A 256 12.25 -10.72 3.23
CA ALA A 256 11.99 -10.11 4.53
C ALA A 256 12.79 -10.78 5.65
N VAL A 257 12.79 -12.13 5.67
CA VAL A 257 13.42 -12.92 6.74
C VAL A 257 14.93 -12.91 6.62
N ASP A 258 15.47 -13.04 5.39
CA ASP A 258 16.92 -13.11 5.18
C ASP A 258 17.59 -11.74 5.28
N GLY A 259 16.92 -10.68 4.89
CA GLY A 259 17.39 -9.31 5.03
C GLY A 259 17.30 -8.77 6.46
N ALA A 260 16.56 -9.42 7.36
CA ALA A 260 16.32 -8.90 8.70
C ALA A 260 17.61 -8.84 9.54
N HIS A 261 17.74 -7.71 10.23
CA HIS A 261 18.79 -7.45 11.23
C HIS A 261 18.20 -6.62 12.39
N PRO A 262 18.84 -6.57 13.58
CA PRO A 262 18.31 -5.78 14.69
C PRO A 262 18.05 -4.33 14.29
N GLY A 263 16.85 -3.83 14.52
CA GLY A 263 16.44 -2.48 14.18
C GLY A 263 16.00 -2.28 12.73
N ALA A 264 15.98 -3.32 11.89
CA ALA A 264 15.56 -3.21 10.48
C ALA A 264 14.14 -2.64 10.33
N ILE A 265 13.94 -1.86 9.27
CA ILE A 265 12.63 -1.47 8.76
C ILE A 265 12.43 -2.19 7.43
N ILE A 266 11.41 -3.03 7.35
CA ILE A 266 11.12 -3.90 6.20
C ILE A 266 9.99 -3.28 5.39
N LEU A 267 10.23 -3.02 4.10
CA LEU A 267 9.26 -2.50 3.14
C LEU A 267 8.46 -3.62 2.50
N MET A 268 7.14 -3.49 2.55
CA MET A 268 6.14 -4.29 1.86
C MET A 268 4.95 -3.41 1.44
N HIS A 269 3.97 -3.97 0.70
CA HIS A 269 2.78 -3.25 0.27
C HIS A 269 1.52 -4.13 0.49
N ASP A 270 0.53 -3.63 1.22
CA ASP A 270 -0.71 -4.37 1.56
C ASP A 270 -1.75 -4.42 0.43
N ILE A 271 -1.48 -3.71 -0.66
CA ILE A 271 -2.28 -3.74 -1.88
C ILE A 271 -1.99 -4.96 -2.77
N HIS A 272 -1.00 -5.79 -2.43
CA HIS A 272 -0.60 -6.96 -3.23
C HIS A 272 -1.02 -8.27 -2.57
N PRO A 273 -1.83 -9.12 -3.25
CA PRO A 273 -2.28 -10.41 -2.70
C PRO A 273 -1.12 -11.32 -2.27
N THR A 274 -0.02 -11.30 -3.03
CA THR A 274 1.18 -12.12 -2.74
C THR A 274 1.86 -11.69 -1.44
N THR A 275 1.88 -10.41 -1.15
CA THR A 275 2.44 -9.85 0.08
C THR A 275 1.57 -10.18 1.29
N VAL A 276 0.25 -10.00 1.17
CA VAL A 276 -0.68 -10.36 2.24
C VAL A 276 -0.59 -11.85 2.56
N ALA A 277 -0.50 -12.72 1.54
CA ALA A 277 -0.30 -14.16 1.71
C ALA A 277 1.04 -14.51 2.37
N ALA A 278 2.11 -13.72 2.14
CA ALA A 278 3.43 -13.94 2.73
C ALA A 278 3.50 -13.59 4.23
N THR A 279 2.58 -12.78 4.75
CA THR A 279 2.69 -12.20 6.10
C THR A 279 2.84 -13.24 7.20
N ASN A 280 2.11 -14.37 7.14
CA ASN A 280 2.28 -15.47 8.09
C ASN A 280 3.73 -15.99 8.11
N CYS A 281 4.27 -16.26 6.92
CA CYS A 281 5.64 -16.77 6.76
C CYS A 281 6.66 -15.74 7.24
N VAL A 282 6.47 -14.45 6.94
CA VAL A 282 7.36 -13.36 7.39
C VAL A 282 7.41 -13.31 8.92
N ILE A 283 6.25 -13.29 9.60
CA ILE A 283 6.19 -13.22 11.06
C ILE A 283 6.86 -14.45 11.70
N ASP A 284 6.49 -15.63 11.24
CA ASP A 284 7.03 -16.89 11.80
C ASP A 284 8.52 -17.02 11.53
N GLY A 285 8.98 -16.66 10.33
CA GLY A 285 10.38 -16.70 9.95
C GLY A 285 11.25 -15.71 10.73
N LEU A 286 10.76 -14.49 10.94
CA LEU A 286 11.43 -13.49 11.77
C LEU A 286 11.56 -13.99 13.22
N ARG A 287 10.50 -14.52 13.81
CA ARG A 287 10.51 -15.06 15.16
C ARG A 287 11.43 -16.28 15.28
N ALA A 288 11.45 -17.16 14.27
CA ALA A 288 12.38 -18.30 14.25
C ALA A 288 13.86 -17.89 14.23
N LYS A 289 14.16 -16.68 13.66
CA LYS A 289 15.49 -16.07 13.72
C LYS A 289 15.74 -15.25 15.00
N GLY A 290 14.79 -15.22 15.93
CA GLY A 290 14.89 -14.48 17.19
C GLY A 290 14.56 -13.00 17.09
N PHE A 291 13.93 -12.56 15.99
CA PHE A 291 13.43 -11.19 15.86
C PHE A 291 11.97 -11.06 16.27
N GLU A 292 11.60 -9.95 16.91
CA GLU A 292 10.21 -9.62 17.20
C GLU A 292 9.69 -8.58 16.19
N PRO A 293 8.67 -8.93 15.38
CA PRO A 293 8.00 -8.00 14.49
C PRO A 293 7.20 -6.96 15.30
N VAL A 294 7.48 -5.68 15.08
CA VAL A 294 6.85 -4.58 15.81
C VAL A 294 6.43 -3.44 14.87
N SER A 295 5.66 -2.49 15.41
CA SER A 295 5.38 -1.23 14.71
C SER A 295 6.56 -0.24 14.81
N LEU A 296 6.60 0.78 13.95
CA LEU A 296 7.59 1.86 13.99
C LEU A 296 7.58 2.61 15.31
N ASP A 297 6.40 2.85 15.89
CA ASP A 297 6.29 3.53 17.18
C ASP A 297 6.95 2.74 18.31
N ARG A 298 6.89 1.41 18.22
CA ARG A 298 7.57 0.53 19.18
C ARG A 298 9.06 0.44 18.88
N LEU A 299 9.47 0.38 17.61
CA LEU A 299 10.87 0.29 17.23
C LEU A 299 11.63 1.57 17.57
N ILE A 300 11.04 2.75 17.28
CA ILE A 300 11.64 4.07 17.44
C ILE A 300 10.67 4.99 18.19
N PRO A 301 10.50 4.80 19.50
CA PRO A 301 9.51 5.55 20.30
C PRO A 301 9.79 7.07 20.34
N ASN A 302 11.06 7.48 20.24
CA ASN A 302 11.51 8.85 20.31
C ASN A 302 11.95 9.37 18.93
N SER A 303 11.11 9.16 17.88
CA SER A 303 11.41 9.67 16.55
C SER A 303 11.39 11.20 16.50
N GLU A 304 12.37 11.78 15.80
CA GLU A 304 12.57 13.24 15.69
C GLU A 304 11.96 13.75 14.37
N PRO A 305 11.05 14.75 14.39
CA PRO A 305 10.49 15.33 13.17
C PRO A 305 11.58 15.83 12.19
N GLY A 306 11.41 15.45 10.91
CA GLY A 306 12.34 15.79 9.82
C GLY A 306 13.52 14.83 9.68
N LYS A 307 13.80 14.00 10.68
CA LYS A 307 14.89 13.02 10.63
C LYS A 307 14.48 11.79 9.82
N GLN A 308 15.42 11.24 9.06
CA GLN A 308 15.27 10.03 8.27
C GLN A 308 15.74 8.82 9.06
N TYR A 309 14.98 7.73 9.01
CA TYR A 309 15.29 6.46 9.64
C TYR A 309 15.22 5.35 8.59
N LEU A 310 16.35 4.69 8.32
CA LEU A 310 16.43 3.49 7.49
C LEU A 310 16.33 2.23 8.39
N ASN A 311 16.74 2.39 9.65
CA ASN A 311 16.69 1.41 10.74
C ASN A 311 16.70 2.18 12.07
N ARG A 312 16.69 1.46 13.18
CA ARG A 312 16.91 2.02 14.51
C ARG A 312 18.40 2.10 14.80
#